data_43e03f8175f8911c9284e313e7cafbd3
#
_entry.id   43e03f8175f8911c9284e313e7cafbd3
#
_cell.length_a   1.000
_cell.length_b   1.000
_cell.length_c   1.000
_cell.angle_alpha   90.00
_cell.angle_beta   90.00
_cell.angle_gamma   90.00
#
_symmetry.space_group_name_H-M   'P 1'
#
loop_
_entity.id
_entity.type
_entity.pdbx_description
1 polymer ?
#
loop_
_entity_poly.entity_id
_entity_poly.type
_entity_poly.pdbx_seq_one_letter_code
_entity_poly.pdbx_strand_id
1 'polypeptide(L)'
;MQPSVERKRYGGVRICQWCYKAKPDRCHHCSQCNRCILKMDHHCPWVANCIGFYNYKFFMNMLFHCSMTCLLIVLTSYPIIARTLSHPDTFDYKVSYFVMTAYILACVLAFIITAFMTFHLYLISCQFTTIEFCEKRSEEDNTFHTKQPYNRGFCRNLATIFGSNPFFWFIPFCR
;
A
#
# COMPACT_ATOMS: atom_id res chain seq x y z
N MET A 1 9.04 24.18 -13.48
CA MET A 1 8.98 22.69 -13.68
C MET A 1 10.39 22.18 -13.56
N GLN A 2 10.67 21.23 -12.67
CA GLN A 2 11.97 20.57 -12.65
C GLN A 2 12.11 19.71 -13.92
N PRO A 3 13.29 19.62 -14.53
CA PRO A 3 13.49 18.77 -15.71
C PRO A 3 13.21 17.32 -15.35
N SER A 4 12.48 16.60 -16.24
CA SER A 4 12.19 15.19 -16.03
C SER A 4 13.48 14.36 -16.02
N VAL A 5 13.64 13.51 -15.02
CA VAL A 5 14.80 12.62 -14.86
C VAL A 5 14.63 11.39 -15.77
N GLU A 6 13.40 10.94 -15.97
CA GLU A 6 13.06 9.78 -16.79
C GLU A 6 12.95 10.14 -18.26
N ARG A 7 13.91 9.67 -19.06
CA ARG A 7 13.90 9.83 -20.52
C ARG A 7 13.80 8.47 -21.19
N LYS A 8 13.42 8.46 -22.48
CA LYS A 8 13.57 7.27 -23.30
C LYS A 8 15.05 6.87 -23.38
N ARG A 9 15.33 5.61 -23.70
CA ARG A 9 16.69 5.05 -23.88
C ARG A 9 17.60 5.92 -24.79
N TYR A 10 17.01 6.72 -25.69
CA TYR A 10 17.68 7.63 -26.62
C TYR A 10 17.52 9.12 -26.26
N GLY A 11 17.21 9.46 -25.00
CA GLY A 11 17.15 10.85 -24.52
C GLY A 11 15.85 11.61 -24.80
N GLY A 12 14.89 11.05 -25.53
CA GLY A 12 13.63 11.69 -25.88
C GLY A 12 12.60 11.72 -24.73
N VAL A 13 11.61 12.63 -24.83
CA VAL A 13 10.49 12.71 -23.90
C VAL A 13 9.64 11.44 -23.96
N ARG A 14 9.20 10.93 -22.81
CA ARG A 14 8.27 9.80 -22.71
C ARG A 14 6.87 10.25 -23.10
N ILE A 15 6.30 9.70 -24.16
CA ILE A 15 4.94 9.98 -24.63
C ILE A 15 4.07 8.74 -24.39
N CYS A 16 2.86 8.93 -23.87
CA CYS A 16 1.88 7.87 -23.74
C CYS A 16 1.26 7.56 -25.11
N GLN A 17 1.30 6.30 -25.53
CA GLN A 17 0.74 5.85 -26.80
C GLN A 17 -0.82 5.91 -26.84
N TRP A 18 -1.45 5.84 -25.67
CA TRP A 18 -2.92 5.85 -25.52
C TRP A 18 -3.48 7.25 -25.27
N CYS A 19 -2.79 8.08 -24.50
CA CYS A 19 -3.25 9.43 -24.17
C CYS A 19 -2.64 10.51 -25.08
N TYR A 20 -1.62 10.18 -25.88
CA TYR A 20 -0.87 11.10 -26.77
C TYR A 20 -0.28 12.32 -26.04
N LYS A 21 -0.02 12.18 -24.72
CA LYS A 21 0.53 13.24 -23.86
C LYS A 21 1.90 12.86 -23.33
N ALA A 22 2.74 13.84 -23.08
CA ALA A 22 4.00 13.65 -22.40
C ALA A 22 3.77 13.06 -21.01
N LYS A 23 4.55 12.02 -20.64
CA LYS A 23 4.51 11.41 -19.31
C LYS A 23 5.53 12.10 -18.42
N PRO A 24 5.11 12.79 -17.34
CA PRO A 24 6.02 13.19 -16.26
C PRO A 24 6.72 11.99 -15.64
N ASP A 25 7.75 12.25 -14.85
CA ASP A 25 8.45 11.20 -14.11
C ASP A 25 7.48 10.37 -13.28
N ARG A 26 7.71 9.05 -13.24
CA ARG A 26 6.92 8.08 -12.46
C ARG A 26 5.44 8.02 -12.87
N CYS A 27 5.12 8.50 -14.08
CA CYS A 27 3.77 8.48 -14.63
C CYS A 27 3.58 7.24 -15.51
N HIS A 28 2.55 6.44 -15.22
CA HIS A 28 2.19 5.25 -15.99
C HIS A 28 0.74 5.32 -16.45
N HIS A 29 0.44 4.73 -17.63
CA HIS A 29 -0.93 4.61 -18.12
C HIS A 29 -1.56 3.35 -17.53
N CYS A 30 -2.72 3.52 -16.92
CA CYS A 30 -3.53 2.40 -16.45
C CYS A 30 -4.58 2.03 -17.51
N SER A 31 -4.56 0.79 -17.99
CA SER A 31 -5.56 0.28 -18.94
C SER A 31 -6.95 0.18 -18.32
N GLN A 32 -7.07 -0.17 -17.05
CA GLN A 32 -8.35 -0.26 -16.35
C GLN A 32 -9.02 1.10 -16.16
N CYS A 33 -8.23 2.14 -15.81
CA CYS A 33 -8.73 3.50 -15.63
C CYS A 33 -8.71 4.32 -16.91
N ASN A 34 -8.14 3.79 -17.99
CA ASN A 34 -7.96 4.40 -19.32
C ASN A 34 -7.37 5.83 -19.25
N ARG A 35 -6.39 6.05 -18.37
CA ARG A 35 -5.73 7.35 -18.19
C ARG A 35 -4.33 7.21 -17.59
N CYS A 36 -3.52 8.26 -17.78
CA CYS A 36 -2.22 8.38 -17.14
C CYS A 36 -2.37 8.82 -15.68
N ILE A 37 -1.66 8.12 -14.79
CA ILE A 37 -1.65 8.36 -13.34
C ILE A 37 -0.26 8.83 -12.92
N LEU A 38 -0.20 9.97 -12.24
CA LEU A 38 1.04 10.54 -11.71
C LEU A 38 1.57 9.69 -10.53
N LYS A 39 2.87 9.41 -10.54
CA LYS A 39 3.52 8.57 -9.51
C LYS A 39 2.68 7.33 -9.23
N MET A 40 2.32 6.62 -10.29
CA MET A 40 1.47 5.44 -10.20
C MET A 40 2.15 4.35 -9.39
N ASP A 41 1.43 3.83 -8.39
CA ASP A 41 1.88 2.70 -7.60
C ASP A 41 1.28 1.39 -8.14
N HIS A 42 -0.04 1.30 -8.16
CA HIS A 42 -0.79 0.17 -8.74
C HIS A 42 -2.25 0.56 -9.03
N HIS A 43 -2.95 -0.27 -9.80
CA HIS A 43 -4.41 -0.27 -9.84
C HIS A 43 -4.93 -1.16 -8.73
N CYS A 44 -5.78 -0.63 -7.86
CA CYS A 44 -6.32 -1.35 -6.71
C CYS A 44 -7.78 -1.77 -6.95
N PRO A 45 -8.09 -3.06 -7.16
CA PRO A 45 -9.45 -3.54 -7.37
C PRO A 45 -10.37 -3.26 -6.18
N TRP A 46 -9.83 -3.31 -4.95
CA TRP A 46 -10.59 -3.12 -3.71
C TRP A 46 -11.22 -1.74 -3.57
N VAL A 47 -10.58 -0.72 -4.14
CA VAL A 47 -11.11 0.65 -4.18
C VAL A 47 -11.53 1.08 -5.58
N ALA A 48 -11.51 0.16 -6.53
CA ALA A 48 -11.85 0.36 -7.95
C ALA A 48 -11.15 1.60 -8.55
N ASN A 49 -9.90 1.88 -8.16
CA ASN A 49 -9.15 3.07 -8.57
C ASN A 49 -7.63 2.80 -8.56
N CYS A 50 -6.87 3.67 -9.26
CA CYS A 50 -5.43 3.66 -9.18
C CYS A 50 -4.94 4.36 -7.92
N ILE A 51 -3.95 3.76 -7.26
CA ILE A 51 -3.17 4.37 -6.20
C ILE A 51 -1.96 5.08 -6.80
N GLY A 52 -1.79 6.34 -6.45
CA GLY A 52 -0.74 7.20 -6.97
C GLY A 52 -0.57 8.49 -6.17
N PHE A 53 -0.03 9.52 -6.81
CA PHE A 53 0.41 10.76 -6.14
C PHE A 53 -0.64 11.39 -5.19
N TYR A 54 -1.91 11.42 -5.60
CA TYR A 54 -2.93 12.17 -4.87
C TYR A 54 -3.59 11.38 -3.74
N ASN A 55 -3.61 10.05 -3.80
CA ASN A 55 -4.38 9.21 -2.88
C ASN A 55 -3.54 8.17 -2.12
N TYR A 56 -2.20 8.18 -2.27
CA TYR A 56 -1.34 7.21 -1.59
C TYR A 56 -1.41 7.32 -0.06
N LYS A 57 -1.53 8.54 0.49
CA LYS A 57 -1.74 8.74 1.93
C LYS A 57 -3.05 8.10 2.42
N PHE A 58 -4.14 8.29 1.68
CA PHE A 58 -5.45 7.71 2.03
C PHE A 58 -5.41 6.18 1.98
N PHE A 59 -4.72 5.63 0.98
CA PHE A 59 -4.49 4.20 0.87
C PHE A 59 -3.72 3.65 2.09
N MET A 60 -2.65 4.30 2.53
CA MET A 60 -1.90 3.92 3.72
C MET A 60 -2.74 4.02 5.00
N ASN A 61 -3.56 5.06 5.13
CA ASN A 61 -4.48 5.21 6.25
C ASN A 61 -5.54 4.10 6.25
N MET A 62 -6.07 3.73 5.09
CA MET A 62 -6.99 2.61 4.97
C MET A 62 -6.34 1.31 5.47
N LEU A 63 -5.13 0.98 5.02
CA LEU A 63 -4.41 -0.21 5.48
C LEU A 63 -4.17 -0.17 7.00
N PHE A 64 -3.76 0.97 7.53
CA PHE A 64 -3.53 1.16 8.97
C PHE A 64 -4.80 0.90 9.78
N HIS A 65 -5.90 1.56 9.45
CA HIS A 65 -7.15 1.41 10.19
C HIS A 65 -7.75 0.01 10.04
N CYS A 66 -7.68 -0.60 8.85
CA CYS A 66 -8.09 -1.99 8.66
C CYS A 66 -7.25 -2.96 9.49
N SER A 67 -5.93 -2.79 9.52
CA SER A 67 -5.04 -3.60 10.35
C SER A 67 -5.36 -3.46 11.83
N MET A 68 -5.52 -2.23 12.32
CA MET A 68 -5.89 -1.95 13.72
C MET A 68 -7.25 -2.55 14.08
N THR A 69 -8.25 -2.47 13.20
CA THR A 69 -9.58 -3.06 13.43
C THR A 69 -9.49 -4.58 13.53
N CYS A 70 -8.77 -5.24 12.61
CA CYS A 70 -8.58 -6.69 12.67
C CYS A 70 -7.87 -7.11 13.97
N LEU A 71 -6.80 -6.41 14.36
CA LEU A 71 -6.10 -6.67 15.61
C LEU A 71 -7.00 -6.48 16.83
N LEU A 72 -7.82 -5.44 16.85
CA LEU A 72 -8.77 -5.19 17.94
C LEU A 72 -9.80 -6.34 18.05
N ILE A 73 -10.34 -6.81 16.92
CA ILE A 73 -11.25 -7.96 16.89
C ILE A 73 -10.56 -9.20 17.46
N VAL A 74 -9.32 -9.49 17.03
CA VAL A 74 -8.55 -10.65 17.51
C VAL A 74 -8.34 -10.56 19.02
N LEU A 75 -7.88 -9.42 19.52
CA LEU A 75 -7.62 -9.24 20.96
C LEU A 75 -8.88 -9.33 21.83
N THR A 76 -9.95 -8.67 21.40
CA THR A 76 -11.22 -8.64 22.18
C THR A 76 -11.97 -9.96 22.12
N SER A 77 -11.85 -10.73 21.02
CA SER A 77 -12.51 -12.02 20.88
C SER A 77 -11.73 -13.18 21.55
N TYR A 78 -10.44 -13.00 21.79
CA TYR A 78 -9.59 -14.06 22.36
C TYR A 78 -10.13 -14.71 23.66
N PRO A 79 -10.61 -13.96 24.67
CA PRO A 79 -11.16 -14.57 25.88
C PRO A 79 -12.38 -15.46 25.62
N ILE A 80 -13.23 -15.08 24.66
CA ILE A 80 -14.42 -15.86 24.26
C ILE A 80 -13.96 -17.17 23.59
N ILE A 81 -12.98 -17.08 22.69
CA ILE A 81 -12.41 -18.25 22.02
C ILE A 81 -11.79 -19.22 23.03
N ALA A 82 -10.97 -18.70 23.94
CA ALA A 82 -10.34 -19.51 24.99
C ALA A 82 -11.37 -20.23 25.86
N ARG A 83 -12.46 -19.55 26.24
CA ARG A 83 -13.57 -20.15 27.02
C ARG A 83 -14.33 -21.21 26.20
N THR A 84 -14.63 -20.94 24.95
CA THR A 84 -15.32 -21.89 24.05
C THR A 84 -14.52 -23.18 23.87
N LEU A 85 -13.19 -23.08 23.76
CA LEU A 85 -12.30 -24.24 23.64
C LEU A 85 -12.17 -25.04 24.95
N SER A 86 -12.15 -24.33 26.09
CA SER A 86 -12.00 -24.99 27.42
C SER A 86 -13.30 -25.67 27.89
N HIS A 87 -14.45 -25.16 27.48
CA HIS A 87 -15.76 -25.61 27.92
C HIS A 87 -16.74 -25.72 26.73
N PRO A 88 -16.52 -26.70 25.82
CA PRO A 88 -17.29 -26.83 24.57
C PRO A 88 -18.80 -27.06 24.82
N ASP A 89 -19.16 -27.70 25.95
CA ASP A 89 -20.55 -28.04 26.28
C ASP A 89 -21.37 -26.85 26.79
N THR A 90 -20.76 -25.69 27.04
CA THR A 90 -21.44 -24.52 27.60
C THR A 90 -22.10 -23.62 26.57
N PHE A 91 -21.74 -23.76 25.29
CA PHE A 91 -22.20 -22.91 24.21
C PHE A 91 -22.95 -23.72 23.14
N ASP A 92 -23.96 -23.06 22.52
CA ASP A 92 -24.63 -23.63 21.36
C ASP A 92 -23.57 -23.87 20.21
N TYR A 93 -23.62 -25.04 19.60
CA TYR A 93 -22.72 -25.45 18.55
C TYR A 93 -22.68 -24.44 17.38
N LYS A 94 -23.84 -23.92 16.96
CA LYS A 94 -23.91 -22.97 15.86
C LYS A 94 -23.18 -21.65 16.20
N VAL A 95 -23.41 -21.13 17.41
CA VAL A 95 -22.75 -19.92 17.90
C VAL A 95 -21.23 -20.12 17.94
N SER A 96 -20.78 -21.24 18.52
CA SER A 96 -19.34 -21.59 18.58
C SER A 96 -18.71 -21.65 17.20
N TYR A 97 -19.38 -22.28 16.23
CA TYR A 97 -18.90 -22.39 14.85
C TYR A 97 -18.72 -21.00 14.20
N PHE A 98 -19.70 -20.11 14.28
CA PHE A 98 -19.60 -18.78 13.67
C PHE A 98 -18.54 -17.91 14.34
N VAL A 99 -18.46 -17.95 15.67
CA VAL A 99 -17.45 -17.18 16.44
C VAL A 99 -16.04 -17.67 16.10
N MET A 100 -15.80 -18.97 16.03
CA MET A 100 -14.51 -19.54 15.65
C MET A 100 -14.12 -19.18 14.22
N THR A 101 -15.06 -19.29 13.28
CA THR A 101 -14.83 -18.96 11.88
C THR A 101 -14.49 -17.48 11.70
N ALA A 102 -15.24 -16.58 12.37
CA ALA A 102 -15.00 -15.15 12.33
C ALA A 102 -13.63 -14.79 12.93
N TYR A 103 -13.23 -15.45 14.02
CA TYR A 103 -11.94 -15.25 14.66
C TYR A 103 -10.77 -15.66 13.75
N ILE A 104 -10.85 -16.86 13.14
CA ILE A 104 -9.84 -17.34 12.20
C ILE A 104 -9.71 -16.37 11.02
N LEU A 105 -10.83 -15.94 10.45
CA LEU A 105 -10.84 -14.97 9.35
C LEU A 105 -10.20 -13.64 9.77
N ALA A 106 -10.49 -13.13 10.94
CA ALA A 106 -9.90 -11.92 11.48
C ALA A 106 -8.38 -12.05 11.66
N CYS A 107 -7.89 -13.20 12.15
CA CYS A 107 -6.46 -13.48 12.28
C CYS A 107 -5.76 -13.49 10.92
N VAL A 108 -6.33 -14.17 9.92
CA VAL A 108 -5.79 -14.23 8.57
C VAL A 108 -5.74 -12.85 7.92
N LEU A 109 -6.82 -12.08 8.02
CA LEU A 109 -6.88 -10.71 7.49
C LEU A 109 -5.91 -9.79 8.20
N ALA A 110 -5.80 -9.87 9.54
CA ALA A 110 -4.83 -9.10 10.31
C ALA A 110 -3.40 -9.35 9.81
N PHE A 111 -3.05 -10.61 9.61
CA PHE A 111 -1.72 -10.99 9.10
C PHE A 111 -1.47 -10.44 7.69
N ILE A 112 -2.39 -10.69 6.74
CA ILE A 112 -2.22 -10.29 5.34
C ILE A 112 -2.14 -8.76 5.21
N ILE A 113 -3.07 -8.03 5.84
CA ILE A 113 -3.14 -6.57 5.73
C ILE A 113 -1.92 -5.91 6.40
N THR A 114 -1.48 -6.44 7.55
CA THR A 114 -0.30 -5.91 8.26
C THR A 114 0.98 -6.17 7.46
N ALA A 115 1.14 -7.35 6.88
CA ALA A 115 2.28 -7.67 6.01
C ALA A 115 2.31 -6.77 4.77
N PHE A 116 1.15 -6.55 4.14
CA PHE A 116 1.02 -5.66 2.99
C PHE A 116 1.31 -4.19 3.35
N MET A 117 0.80 -3.71 4.48
CA MET A 117 1.12 -2.37 5.01
C MET A 117 2.63 -2.21 5.26
N THR A 118 3.26 -3.20 5.89
CA THR A 118 4.71 -3.20 6.15
C THR A 118 5.52 -3.15 4.86
N PHE A 119 5.12 -3.90 3.84
CA PHE A 119 5.73 -3.83 2.52
C PHE A 119 5.63 -2.41 1.92
N HIS A 120 4.48 -1.77 1.98
CA HIS A 120 4.32 -0.39 1.49
C HIS A 120 5.10 0.63 2.32
N LEU A 121 5.22 0.46 3.65
CA LEU A 121 6.10 1.28 4.48
C LEU A 121 7.57 1.14 4.06
N TYR A 122 8.01 -0.07 3.73
CA TYR A 122 9.33 -0.30 3.15
C TYR A 122 9.50 0.44 1.82
N LEU A 123 8.54 0.33 0.89
CA LEU A 123 8.59 1.06 -0.39
C LEU A 123 8.67 2.58 -0.18
N ILE A 124 7.89 3.14 0.74
CA ILE A 124 7.94 4.57 1.10
C ILE A 124 9.33 4.93 1.64
N SER A 125 9.88 4.11 2.54
CA SER A 125 11.19 4.36 3.15
C SER A 125 12.31 4.45 2.14
N CYS A 126 12.22 3.67 1.07
CA CYS A 126 13.17 3.64 -0.05
C CYS A 126 12.78 4.56 -1.22
N GLN A 127 11.59 5.21 -1.16
CA GLN A 127 11.00 6.01 -2.25
C GLN A 127 10.77 5.24 -3.55
N PHE A 128 10.45 3.96 -3.47
CA PHE A 128 9.95 3.19 -4.60
C PHE A 128 8.43 3.29 -4.74
N THR A 129 7.93 3.16 -5.96
CA THR A 129 6.57 2.68 -6.24
C THR A 129 6.60 1.16 -6.43
N THR A 130 5.45 0.50 -6.31
CA THR A 130 5.35 -0.95 -6.57
C THR A 130 5.81 -1.29 -7.99
N ILE A 131 5.49 -0.47 -8.98
CA ILE A 131 5.93 -0.64 -10.37
C ILE A 131 7.46 -0.62 -10.47
N GLU A 132 8.10 0.42 -9.93
CA GLU A 132 9.56 0.56 -9.94
C GLU A 132 10.26 -0.57 -9.18
N PHE A 133 9.68 -1.03 -8.09
CA PHE A 133 10.20 -2.16 -7.35
C PHE A 133 10.17 -3.47 -8.17
N CYS A 134 9.05 -3.72 -8.87
CA CYS A 134 8.91 -4.89 -9.73
C CYS A 134 9.81 -4.80 -10.97
N GLU A 135 9.93 -3.63 -11.60
CA GLU A 135 10.81 -3.41 -12.75
C GLU A 135 12.29 -3.66 -12.39
N LYS A 136 12.77 -3.11 -11.27
CA LYS A 136 14.16 -3.34 -10.80
C LYS A 136 14.43 -4.79 -10.40
N ARG A 137 13.46 -5.52 -9.90
CA ARG A 137 13.62 -6.94 -9.57
C ARG A 137 13.69 -7.82 -10.82
N SER A 138 13.12 -7.38 -11.93
CA SER A 138 13.15 -8.12 -13.20
C SER A 138 14.44 -7.87 -14.01
N GLU A 139 15.13 -6.74 -13.77
CA GLU A 139 16.46 -6.50 -14.31
C GLU A 139 17.46 -7.26 -13.42
N GLU A 140 18.02 -8.36 -13.92
CA GLU A 140 19.02 -9.24 -13.25
C GLU A 140 20.35 -8.53 -12.90
N ASP A 141 20.35 -7.22 -12.87
CA ASP A 141 21.55 -6.43 -12.58
C ASP A 141 21.72 -6.33 -11.05
N ASN A 142 22.89 -6.75 -10.55
CA ASN A 142 23.34 -6.73 -9.15
C ASN A 142 23.32 -5.34 -8.48
N THR A 143 22.61 -4.37 -9.05
CA THR A 143 22.49 -2.98 -8.62
C THR A 143 21.21 -2.69 -7.84
N PHE A 144 20.65 -3.69 -7.14
CA PHE A 144 19.50 -3.48 -6.22
C PHE A 144 19.74 -2.35 -5.19
N HIS A 145 21.02 -1.98 -4.99
CA HIS A 145 21.45 -0.87 -4.14
C HIS A 145 21.74 0.43 -4.89
N THR A 146 21.50 0.53 -6.20
CA THR A 146 21.69 1.82 -6.89
C THR A 146 20.64 2.80 -6.36
N LYS A 147 21.16 3.90 -5.82
CA LYS A 147 20.42 4.99 -5.19
C LYS A 147 19.22 5.40 -6.05
N GLN A 148 18.01 5.20 -5.51
CA GLN A 148 16.81 5.80 -6.09
C GLN A 148 17.03 7.32 -6.18
N PRO A 149 16.90 7.94 -7.36
CA PRO A 149 17.13 9.37 -7.53
C PRO A 149 16.17 10.22 -6.69
N TYR A 150 15.04 9.64 -6.28
CA TYR A 150 14.01 10.30 -5.46
C TYR A 150 14.19 10.09 -3.96
N ASN A 151 15.15 9.26 -3.52
CA ASN A 151 15.37 8.98 -2.11
C ASN A 151 16.06 10.16 -1.42
N ARG A 152 15.37 10.78 -0.47
CA ARG A 152 15.83 11.94 0.32
C ARG A 152 16.16 11.59 1.77
N GLY A 153 16.18 10.30 2.11
CA GLY A 153 16.33 9.77 3.46
C GLY A 153 14.99 9.51 4.16
N PHE A 154 15.00 8.59 5.11
CA PHE A 154 13.83 7.99 5.74
C PHE A 154 12.74 9.01 6.16
N CYS A 155 13.09 9.96 7.03
CA CYS A 155 12.12 10.95 7.54
C CYS A 155 11.50 11.83 6.45
N ARG A 156 12.33 12.27 5.48
CA ARG A 156 11.86 13.08 4.36
C ARG A 156 10.99 12.27 3.40
N ASN A 157 11.30 11.00 3.22
CA ASN A 157 10.53 10.10 2.39
C ASN A 157 9.12 9.88 2.95
N LEU A 158 9.00 9.65 4.27
CA LEU A 158 7.71 9.58 4.96
C LEU A 158 6.93 10.91 4.84
N ALA A 159 7.59 12.03 5.08
CA ALA A 159 6.97 13.35 4.99
C ALA A 159 6.45 13.66 3.57
N THR A 160 7.05 13.10 2.50
CA THR A 160 6.53 13.27 1.13
C THR A 160 5.16 12.60 0.92
N ILE A 161 4.81 11.59 1.70
CA ILE A 161 3.53 10.88 1.61
C ILE A 161 2.55 11.41 2.66
N PHE A 162 2.97 11.45 3.92
CA PHE A 162 2.09 11.74 5.05
C PHE A 162 1.96 13.23 5.39
N GLY A 163 2.88 14.06 4.91
CA GLY A 163 2.99 15.47 5.27
C GLY A 163 4.05 15.73 6.34
N SER A 164 4.37 17.00 6.58
CA SER A 164 5.44 17.44 7.49
C SER A 164 5.11 17.26 8.96
N ASN A 165 3.82 17.25 9.34
CA ASN A 165 3.40 17.13 10.73
C ASN A 165 2.97 15.69 11.04
N PRO A 166 3.71 14.94 11.91
CA PRO A 166 3.41 13.56 12.26
C PRO A 166 2.03 13.33 12.92
N PHE A 167 1.50 14.31 13.62
CA PHE A 167 0.17 14.21 14.26
C PHE A 167 -0.97 13.97 13.27
N PHE A 168 -0.79 14.38 12.00
CA PHE A 168 -1.79 14.20 10.94
C PHE A 168 -1.51 13.01 10.01
N TRP A 169 -0.54 12.18 10.32
CA TRP A 169 -0.17 11.07 9.43
C TRP A 169 -1.28 10.03 9.31
N PHE A 170 -1.91 9.69 10.44
CA PHE A 170 -2.97 8.68 10.49
C PHE A 170 -4.38 9.26 10.33
N ILE A 171 -4.48 10.54 10.05
CA ILE A 171 -5.76 11.22 9.82
C ILE A 171 -5.90 11.49 8.32
N PRO A 172 -7.07 11.17 7.70
CA PRO A 172 -7.26 11.29 6.26
C PRO A 172 -7.56 12.73 5.81
N PHE A 173 -6.77 13.70 6.26
CA PHE A 173 -6.80 15.06 5.73
C PHE A 173 -5.93 15.21 4.49
N CYS A 174 -6.38 16.02 3.54
CA CYS A 174 -5.54 16.45 2.43
C CYS A 174 -4.31 17.21 2.96
N ARG A 175 -3.21 17.13 2.19
CA ARG A 175 -1.98 17.87 2.47
C ARG A 175 -2.20 19.36 2.30
#